data_6da5b997cefcd2a32db614ab4a53420a
#
_entry.id   6da5b997cefcd2a32db614ab4a53420a
#
_cell.length_a   1.000
_cell.length_b   1.000
_cell.length_c   1.000
_cell.angle_alpha   90.00
_cell.angle_beta   90.00
_cell.angle_gamma   90.00
#
_symmetry.space_group_name_H-M   'P 1'
#
loop_
_entity.id
_entity.type
_entity.pdbx_description
1 polymer ?
#
loop_
_entity_poly.entity_id
_entity_poly.type
_entity_poly.pdbx_seq_one_letter_code
_entity_poly.pdbx_strand_id
1 'polypeptide(L)'
;VEPKNTKEEFKYLYENVTVEKKGGYLGHPDSVLLKDGGILVFFPEGHGKGKTLSKISRDGGRSYTEEIKNPPKSWENSRETPTVYRLEFSESDTPDKLIMISGNPIWGREKSRGGFDCSLSSDEGKTWSEYESFFTEKDEVTHYPIVALSSLTRLRENGKFVDKWMGLFHERDFVNYKTVLSFSKDGKMMWTKPEPYFSAYRDIEKKSQMCEVECVRS
;
A
#
# COMPACT_ATOMS: atom_id res chain seq x y z
N VAL A 1 -35.73 29.60 2.93
CA VAL A 1 -34.77 29.20 1.91
C VAL A 1 -34.85 27.69 1.83
N GLU A 2 -35.52 27.17 0.81
CA GLU A 2 -35.56 25.72 0.56
C GLU A 2 -34.14 25.23 0.24
N PRO A 3 -33.71 24.09 0.77
CA PRO A 3 -32.44 23.52 0.43
C PRO A 3 -32.47 23.17 -1.08
N LYS A 4 -31.57 23.79 -1.85
CA LYS A 4 -31.34 23.41 -3.23
C LYS A 4 -31.15 21.90 -3.30
N ASN A 5 -31.78 21.29 -4.29
CA ASN A 5 -31.78 19.84 -4.50
C ASN A 5 -30.35 19.32 -4.69
N THR A 6 -29.69 18.98 -3.59
CA THR A 6 -28.31 18.50 -3.53
C THR A 6 -28.12 17.16 -4.25
N LYS A 7 -29.22 16.45 -4.60
CA LYS A 7 -29.15 15.15 -5.26
C LYS A 7 -28.60 15.22 -6.71
N GLU A 8 -28.83 16.29 -7.43
CA GLU A 8 -28.27 16.43 -8.78
C GLU A 8 -26.80 16.86 -8.76
N GLU A 9 -26.43 17.74 -7.81
CA GLU A 9 -25.06 18.24 -7.68
C GLU A 9 -24.05 17.15 -7.28
N PHE A 10 -24.49 16.16 -6.53
CA PHE A 10 -23.66 15.02 -6.07
C PHE A 10 -24.09 13.68 -6.68
N LYS A 11 -24.81 13.69 -7.80
CA LYS A 11 -25.25 12.47 -8.47
C LYS A 11 -24.09 11.51 -8.78
N TYR A 12 -22.93 12.04 -9.13
CA TYR A 12 -21.72 11.25 -9.38
C TYR A 12 -21.23 10.46 -8.15
N LEU A 13 -21.53 10.85 -6.92
CA LEU A 13 -21.19 10.12 -5.70
C LEU A 13 -21.99 8.83 -5.54
N TYR A 14 -23.08 8.69 -6.28
CA TYR A 14 -23.98 7.54 -6.25
C TYR A 14 -23.90 6.68 -7.51
N GLU A 15 -23.03 7.04 -8.45
CA GLU A 15 -22.81 6.27 -9.67
C GLU A 15 -21.68 5.26 -9.42
N ASN A 16 -21.97 3.99 -9.69
CA ASN A 16 -20.92 2.96 -9.66
C ASN A 16 -20.05 3.09 -10.90
N VAL A 17 -18.75 3.26 -10.69
CA VAL A 17 -17.74 3.27 -11.75
C VAL A 17 -17.00 1.95 -11.75
N THR A 18 -16.92 1.31 -12.88
CA THR A 18 -16.16 0.08 -13.06
C THR A 18 -14.70 0.43 -13.36
N VAL A 19 -13.78 0.08 -12.45
CA VAL A 19 -12.33 0.26 -12.65
C VAL A 19 -11.78 -0.78 -13.63
N GLU A 20 -12.15 -2.04 -13.45
CA GLU A 20 -11.76 -3.15 -14.33
C GLU A 20 -12.89 -4.19 -14.39
N LYS A 21 -13.08 -4.81 -15.55
CA LYS A 21 -14.10 -5.84 -15.79
C LYS A 21 -13.50 -7.12 -16.36
N LYS A 22 -12.31 -7.46 -15.93
CA LYS A 22 -11.67 -8.73 -16.29
C LYS A 22 -12.35 -9.89 -15.56
N GLY A 23 -12.52 -11.01 -16.22
CA GLY A 23 -13.07 -12.21 -15.57
C GLY A 23 -12.18 -12.71 -14.44
N GLY A 24 -12.80 -13.25 -13.38
CA GLY A 24 -12.12 -13.74 -12.19
C GLY A 24 -12.28 -12.81 -10.98
N TYR A 25 -11.58 -13.15 -9.90
CA TYR A 25 -11.60 -12.34 -8.67
C TYR A 25 -10.61 -11.17 -8.81
N LEU A 26 -11.11 -9.97 -8.66
CA LEU A 26 -10.34 -8.73 -8.54
C LEU A 26 -10.78 -8.08 -7.23
N GLY A 27 -9.87 -7.94 -6.29
CA GLY A 27 -10.23 -7.42 -4.98
C GLY A 27 -9.15 -6.53 -4.39
N HIS A 28 -9.44 -5.98 -3.20
CA HIS A 28 -8.50 -5.20 -2.41
C HIS A 28 -7.78 -4.10 -3.22
N PRO A 29 -8.51 -3.20 -3.90
CA PRO A 29 -7.87 -2.09 -4.60
C PRO A 29 -7.34 -1.05 -3.62
N ASP A 30 -6.23 -0.44 -3.97
CA ASP A 30 -5.74 0.78 -3.33
C ASP A 30 -5.40 1.83 -4.37
N SER A 31 -5.40 3.10 -4.00
CA SER A 31 -5.28 4.19 -4.95
C SER A 31 -4.46 5.37 -4.42
N VAL A 32 -3.84 6.08 -5.34
CA VAL A 32 -3.12 7.32 -5.05
C VAL A 32 -3.51 8.42 -6.04
N LEU A 33 -3.68 9.63 -5.53
CA LEU A 33 -3.87 10.82 -6.35
C LEU A 33 -2.51 11.29 -6.89
N LEU A 34 -2.41 11.43 -8.21
CA LEU A 34 -1.24 11.94 -8.90
C LEU A 34 -1.23 13.48 -8.89
N LYS A 35 -0.06 14.11 -9.07
CA LYS A 35 0.08 15.57 -9.09
C LYS A 35 -0.68 16.26 -10.24
N ASP A 36 -0.94 15.54 -11.31
CA ASP A 36 -1.73 16.02 -12.45
C ASP A 36 -3.25 15.85 -12.26
N GLY A 37 -3.69 15.38 -11.09
CA GLY A 37 -5.08 15.12 -10.78
C GLY A 37 -5.57 13.72 -11.22
N GLY A 38 -4.73 12.91 -11.84
CA GLY A 38 -5.03 11.53 -12.18
C GLY A 38 -5.19 10.67 -10.92
N ILE A 39 -5.99 9.62 -11.01
CA ILE A 39 -6.15 8.62 -9.94
C ILE A 39 -5.55 7.31 -10.44
N LEU A 40 -4.46 6.88 -9.82
CA LEU A 40 -3.82 5.60 -10.10
C LEU A 40 -4.31 4.57 -9.08
N VAL A 41 -4.87 3.46 -9.58
CA VAL A 41 -5.43 2.37 -8.79
C VAL A 41 -4.61 1.11 -9.03
N PHE A 42 -4.27 0.40 -7.96
CA PHE A 42 -3.68 -0.92 -7.99
C PHE A 42 -4.63 -1.97 -7.43
N PHE A 43 -4.58 -3.17 -7.94
CA PHE A 43 -5.33 -4.33 -7.45
C PHE A 43 -4.67 -5.63 -7.91
N PRO A 44 -4.83 -6.74 -7.16
CA PRO A 44 -4.27 -8.03 -7.55
C PRO A 44 -5.20 -8.76 -8.53
N GLU A 45 -4.63 -9.56 -9.41
CA GLU A 45 -5.35 -10.56 -10.18
C GLU A 45 -5.53 -11.85 -9.35
N GLY A 46 -6.53 -11.86 -8.49
CA GLY A 46 -6.80 -12.93 -7.52
C GLY A 46 -6.66 -12.44 -6.08
N HIS A 47 -6.87 -13.33 -5.11
CA HIS A 47 -6.68 -13.09 -3.69
C HIS A 47 -5.55 -13.97 -3.16
N GLY A 48 -4.55 -13.36 -2.57
CA GLY A 48 -3.34 -14.04 -2.09
C GLY A 48 -2.47 -14.63 -3.20
N LYS A 49 -2.68 -14.23 -4.43
CA LYS A 49 -1.93 -14.68 -5.62
C LYS A 49 -2.24 -13.80 -6.83
N GLY A 50 -1.44 -13.98 -7.87
CA GLY A 50 -1.63 -13.29 -9.13
C GLY A 50 -0.78 -12.05 -9.24
N LYS A 51 -0.81 -11.43 -10.41
CA LYS A 51 -0.03 -10.24 -10.69
C LYS A 51 -0.72 -8.98 -10.19
N THR A 52 0.07 -7.96 -9.90
CA THR A 52 -0.43 -6.62 -9.67
C THR A 52 -0.87 -6.00 -10.99
N LEU A 53 -2.10 -5.50 -11.02
CA LEU A 53 -2.69 -4.74 -12.12
C LEU A 53 -2.83 -3.28 -11.73
N SER A 54 -2.92 -2.41 -12.72
CA SER A 54 -3.16 -0.98 -12.50
C SER A 54 -4.19 -0.43 -13.47
N LYS A 55 -4.88 0.62 -13.04
CA LYS A 55 -5.73 1.46 -13.90
C LYS A 55 -5.55 2.92 -13.52
N ILE A 56 -5.72 3.80 -14.49
CA ILE A 56 -5.58 5.24 -14.30
C ILE A 56 -6.83 5.93 -14.82
N SER A 57 -7.39 6.78 -13.97
CA SER A 57 -8.42 7.75 -14.34
C SER A 57 -7.79 9.11 -14.58
N ARG A 58 -8.26 9.83 -15.63
CA ARG A 58 -7.89 11.20 -15.94
C ARG A 58 -9.05 12.19 -15.83
N ASP A 59 -10.18 11.71 -15.38
CA ASP A 59 -11.45 12.46 -15.35
C ASP A 59 -12.10 12.51 -13.96
N GLY A 60 -11.27 12.41 -12.89
CA GLY A 60 -11.73 12.45 -11.51
C GLY A 60 -12.46 11.18 -11.08
N GLY A 61 -12.07 10.03 -11.62
CA GLY A 61 -12.61 8.73 -11.24
C GLY A 61 -13.88 8.32 -12.01
N ARG A 62 -14.28 9.06 -13.03
CA ARG A 62 -15.46 8.75 -13.83
C ARG A 62 -15.23 7.63 -14.83
N SER A 63 -13.99 7.47 -15.28
CA SER A 63 -13.57 6.32 -16.09
C SER A 63 -12.12 5.94 -15.82
N TYR A 64 -11.75 4.69 -16.13
CA TYR A 64 -10.42 4.12 -15.94
C TYR A 64 -9.98 3.45 -17.24
N THR A 65 -9.43 4.23 -18.15
CA THR A 65 -9.13 3.81 -19.54
C THR A 65 -7.65 3.57 -19.79
N GLU A 66 -6.77 4.04 -18.90
CA GLU A 66 -5.33 3.89 -19.03
C GLU A 66 -4.81 2.86 -18.02
N GLU A 67 -3.61 2.34 -18.28
CA GLU A 67 -2.84 1.48 -17.39
C GLU A 67 -1.35 1.80 -17.48
N ILE A 68 -0.56 1.35 -16.51
CA ILE A 68 0.90 1.49 -16.56
C ILE A 68 1.42 0.68 -17.74
N LYS A 69 2.11 1.38 -18.64
CA LYS A 69 2.80 0.75 -19.76
C LYS A 69 4.09 0.08 -19.25
N ASN A 70 4.34 -1.15 -19.68
CA ASN A 70 5.53 -1.91 -19.29
C ASN A 70 5.72 -2.01 -17.76
N PRO A 71 4.77 -2.62 -17.04
CA PRO A 71 4.94 -2.85 -15.61
C PRO A 71 6.16 -3.72 -15.34
N PRO A 72 6.83 -3.58 -14.18
CA PRO A 72 7.95 -4.43 -13.79
C PRO A 72 7.58 -5.92 -13.87
N LYS A 73 8.51 -6.74 -14.33
CA LYS A 73 8.28 -8.18 -14.48
C LYS A 73 8.02 -8.87 -13.13
N SER A 74 8.63 -8.37 -12.06
CA SER A 74 8.44 -8.89 -10.70
C SER A 74 6.99 -8.77 -10.21
N TRP A 75 6.18 -7.86 -10.75
CA TRP A 75 4.78 -7.71 -10.37
C TRP A 75 3.90 -8.91 -10.77
N GLU A 76 4.37 -9.77 -11.67
CA GLU A 76 3.70 -11.02 -12.02
C GLU A 76 3.65 -12.02 -10.85
N ASN A 77 4.53 -11.86 -9.86
CA ASN A 77 4.68 -12.74 -8.70
C ASN A 77 4.15 -12.13 -7.40
N SER A 78 3.29 -11.13 -7.47
CA SER A 78 2.62 -10.56 -6.30
C SER A 78 1.75 -11.63 -5.60
N ARG A 79 1.73 -11.64 -4.26
CA ARG A 79 0.95 -12.61 -3.50
C ARG A 79 -0.16 -12.01 -2.67
N GLU A 80 -0.05 -10.74 -2.32
CA GLU A 80 -1.06 -10.07 -1.50
C GLU A 80 -1.33 -8.67 -2.01
N THR A 81 -2.40 -8.12 -1.51
CA THR A 81 -2.94 -6.79 -1.79
C THR A 81 -1.84 -5.75 -1.94
N PRO A 82 -1.71 -5.14 -3.12
CA PRO A 82 -0.83 -4.00 -3.29
C PRO A 82 -1.41 -2.78 -2.58
N THR A 83 -0.62 -2.16 -1.71
CA THR A 83 -0.92 -0.85 -1.12
C THR A 83 -0.01 0.21 -1.73
N VAL A 84 -0.50 1.42 -1.92
CA VAL A 84 0.26 2.49 -2.57
C VAL A 84 0.26 3.77 -1.75
N TYR A 85 1.42 4.38 -1.59
CA TYR A 85 1.59 5.60 -0.80
C TYR A 85 2.44 6.63 -1.55
N ARG A 86 2.17 7.89 -1.27
CA ARG A 86 3.06 9.00 -1.64
C ARG A 86 4.04 9.26 -0.50
N LEU A 87 5.32 9.25 -0.81
CA LEU A 87 6.39 9.64 0.07
C LEU A 87 6.79 11.09 -0.24
N GLU A 88 6.35 12.00 0.60
CA GLU A 88 6.74 13.42 0.52
C GLU A 88 8.04 13.62 1.29
N PHE A 89 9.01 14.34 0.72
CA PHE A 89 10.29 14.62 1.36
C PHE A 89 10.34 16.04 1.93
N SER A 90 11.19 16.24 2.95
CA SER A 90 11.35 17.54 3.64
C SER A 90 12.14 18.54 2.81
N GLU A 91 13.08 18.06 2.01
CA GLU A 91 13.89 18.92 1.15
C GLU A 91 13.13 19.24 -0.14
N SER A 92 13.03 20.52 -0.46
CA SER A 92 12.30 21.00 -1.64
C SER A 92 12.85 20.44 -2.97
N ASP A 93 14.12 20.09 -2.99
CA ASP A 93 14.81 19.59 -4.19
C ASP A 93 14.71 18.07 -4.34
N THR A 94 14.20 17.38 -3.32
CA THR A 94 13.96 15.93 -3.40
C THR A 94 12.55 15.69 -3.89
N PRO A 95 12.36 15.14 -5.10
CA PRO A 95 11.02 14.87 -5.61
C PRO A 95 10.33 13.79 -4.79
N ASP A 96 9.01 13.93 -4.60
CA ASP A 96 8.20 12.88 -4.01
C ASP A 96 8.36 11.58 -4.79
N LYS A 97 8.19 10.48 -4.08
CA LYS A 97 8.13 9.15 -4.68
C LYS A 97 6.78 8.51 -4.41
N LEU A 98 6.37 7.62 -5.29
CA LEU A 98 5.31 6.67 -4.98
C LEU A 98 5.96 5.34 -4.61
N ILE A 99 5.44 4.69 -3.58
CA ILE A 99 5.82 3.33 -3.20
C ILE A 99 4.59 2.43 -3.28
N MET A 100 4.74 1.28 -3.91
CA MET A 100 3.75 0.22 -3.90
C MET A 100 4.35 -0.97 -3.15
N ILE A 101 3.58 -1.54 -2.24
CA ILE A 101 4.01 -2.58 -1.32
C ILE A 101 3.06 -3.77 -1.43
N SER A 102 3.60 -4.99 -1.53
CA SER A 102 2.84 -6.23 -1.59
C SER A 102 3.43 -7.27 -0.64
N GLY A 103 2.61 -7.90 0.18
CA GLY A 103 3.03 -8.90 1.16
C GLY A 103 3.22 -10.29 0.58
N ASN A 104 3.93 -11.13 1.34
CA ASN A 104 4.10 -12.54 1.04
C ASN A 104 3.66 -13.40 2.24
N PRO A 105 2.38 -13.40 2.61
CA PRO A 105 1.87 -14.16 3.73
C PRO A 105 1.89 -15.66 3.45
N ILE A 106 1.72 -16.44 4.51
CA ILE A 106 1.43 -17.88 4.41
C ILE A 106 -0.08 -18.07 4.42
N TRP A 107 -0.62 -18.59 3.32
CA TRP A 107 -2.02 -19.01 3.23
C TRP A 107 -2.10 -20.55 3.26
N GLY A 108 -2.75 -21.08 4.30
CA GLY A 108 -2.98 -22.52 4.39
C GLY A 108 -1.69 -23.37 4.44
N ARG A 109 -1.49 -24.24 3.45
CA ARG A 109 -0.33 -25.14 3.33
C ARG A 109 0.73 -24.62 2.35
N GLU A 110 0.53 -23.48 1.75
CA GLU A 110 1.47 -22.93 0.78
C GLU A 110 2.76 -22.47 1.47
N LYS A 111 3.89 -22.74 0.83
CA LYS A 111 5.17 -22.14 1.22
C LYS A 111 5.21 -20.70 0.75
N SER A 112 5.62 -19.81 1.62
CA SER A 112 5.92 -18.43 1.30
C SER A 112 7.37 -18.14 1.65
N ARG A 113 8.01 -17.28 0.87
CA ARG A 113 9.35 -16.76 1.21
C ARG A 113 9.31 -15.73 2.34
N GLY A 114 8.11 -15.35 2.78
CA GLY A 114 7.92 -14.29 3.76
C GLY A 114 8.21 -12.90 3.19
N GLY A 115 8.15 -11.91 4.07
CA GLY A 115 8.45 -10.54 3.80
C GLY A 115 7.39 -9.78 3.01
N PHE A 116 7.79 -8.61 2.58
CA PHE A 116 7.03 -7.80 1.64
C PHE A 116 7.95 -7.24 0.56
N ASP A 117 7.36 -6.92 -0.56
CA ASP A 117 8.00 -6.42 -1.74
C ASP A 117 7.64 -4.95 -1.94
N CYS A 118 8.64 -4.12 -2.23
CA CYS A 118 8.48 -2.71 -2.51
C CYS A 118 8.89 -2.38 -3.94
N SER A 119 8.07 -1.59 -4.63
CA SER A 119 8.37 -1.00 -5.92
C SER A 119 8.23 0.51 -5.84
N LEU A 120 9.19 1.25 -6.38
CA LEU A 120 9.24 2.71 -6.33
C LEU A 120 9.01 3.32 -7.71
N SER A 121 8.31 4.45 -7.72
CA SER A 121 8.25 5.37 -8.85
C SER A 121 8.72 6.76 -8.42
N SER A 122 9.55 7.40 -9.24
CA SER A 122 10.03 8.78 -9.05
C SER A 122 9.48 9.75 -10.11
N ASP A 123 8.53 9.31 -10.93
CA ASP A 123 7.98 10.04 -12.07
C ASP A 123 6.45 10.03 -12.12
N GLU A 124 5.81 10.07 -10.93
CA GLU A 124 4.35 10.09 -10.77
C GLU A 124 3.69 8.85 -11.38
N GLY A 125 4.27 7.67 -11.15
CA GLY A 125 3.68 6.40 -11.52
C GLY A 125 3.82 6.00 -12.99
N LYS A 126 4.62 6.74 -13.79
CA LYS A 126 4.85 6.40 -15.20
C LYS A 126 5.75 5.18 -15.35
N THR A 127 6.81 5.12 -14.54
CA THR A 127 7.73 3.99 -14.47
C THR A 127 7.91 3.54 -13.03
N TRP A 128 8.22 2.25 -12.84
CA TRP A 128 8.35 1.61 -11.53
C TRP A 128 9.59 0.72 -11.51
N SER A 129 10.21 0.60 -10.35
CA SER A 129 11.31 -0.33 -10.15
C SER A 129 10.81 -1.78 -10.07
N GLU A 130 11.70 -2.74 -10.34
CA GLU A 130 11.46 -4.12 -9.91
C GLU A 130 11.30 -4.18 -8.39
N TYR A 131 10.65 -5.23 -7.88
CA TYR A 131 10.49 -5.44 -6.44
C TYR A 131 11.85 -5.56 -5.73
N GLU A 132 12.01 -4.81 -4.66
CA GLU A 132 12.99 -5.05 -3.62
C GLU A 132 12.28 -5.68 -2.42
N SER A 133 12.79 -6.80 -1.92
CA SER A 133 12.14 -7.62 -0.88
C SER A 133 12.81 -7.41 0.47
N PHE A 134 12.01 -7.37 1.54
CA PHE A 134 12.45 -7.14 2.92
C PHE A 134 11.82 -8.18 3.87
N PHE A 135 12.57 -8.62 4.87
CA PHE A 135 12.15 -9.56 5.92
C PHE A 135 11.72 -10.92 5.40
N THR A 136 12.37 -11.38 4.35
CA THR A 136 12.17 -12.70 3.75
C THR A 136 12.92 -13.79 4.52
N GLU A 137 12.76 -15.05 4.15
CA GLU A 137 13.51 -16.19 4.70
C GLU A 137 15.04 -16.10 4.50
N LYS A 138 15.53 -15.14 3.74
CA LYS A 138 16.97 -14.88 3.53
C LYS A 138 17.53 -13.84 4.49
N ASP A 139 16.65 -13.17 5.22
CA ASP A 139 17.01 -12.13 6.17
C ASP A 139 17.17 -12.74 7.58
N GLU A 140 17.81 -11.99 8.48
CA GLU A 140 17.99 -12.40 9.87
C GLU A 140 16.66 -12.68 10.58
N VAL A 141 15.62 -11.93 10.21
CA VAL A 141 14.26 -12.08 10.74
C VAL A 141 13.28 -12.13 9.59
N THR A 142 12.51 -13.21 9.54
CA THR A 142 11.43 -13.38 8.56
C THR A 142 10.10 -12.96 9.17
N HIS A 143 9.31 -12.22 8.40
CA HIS A 143 7.92 -11.88 8.71
C HIS A 143 6.98 -12.39 7.62
N TYR A 144 5.71 -12.57 7.95
CA TYR A 144 4.68 -13.06 7.01
C TYR A 144 3.46 -12.13 7.04
N PRO A 145 3.62 -10.85 6.64
CA PRO A 145 2.56 -9.87 6.74
C PRO A 145 1.35 -10.23 5.88
N ILE A 146 0.19 -10.15 6.51
CA ILE A 146 -1.11 -10.12 5.84
C ILE A 146 -1.45 -8.65 5.66
N VAL A 147 -1.81 -8.23 4.45
CA VAL A 147 -1.95 -6.82 4.09
C VAL A 147 -0.69 -6.05 4.49
N ALA A 148 0.34 -6.17 3.65
CA ALA A 148 1.60 -5.49 3.89
C ALA A 148 1.39 -3.99 3.87
N LEU A 149 1.59 -3.43 5.05
CA LEU A 149 1.45 -2.04 5.42
C LEU A 149 0.06 -1.46 5.12
N SER A 150 -0.91 -1.86 5.93
CA SER A 150 -2.23 -1.23 5.98
C SER A 150 -2.16 0.28 6.24
N SER A 151 -1.02 0.76 6.74
CA SER A 151 -0.73 2.17 6.95
C SER A 151 0.75 2.45 6.73
N LEU A 152 1.07 3.56 6.07
CA LEU A 152 2.42 4.12 5.95
C LEU A 152 2.37 5.63 6.19
N THR A 153 2.68 6.06 7.40
CA THR A 153 2.49 7.43 7.85
C THR A 153 3.80 8.14 8.10
N ARG A 154 4.01 9.32 7.49
CA ARG A 154 5.20 10.13 7.69
C ARG A 154 5.30 10.61 9.14
N LEU A 155 6.49 10.45 9.73
CA LEU A 155 6.74 10.80 11.13
C LEU A 155 7.02 12.29 11.33
N ARG A 156 6.83 12.72 12.58
CA ARG A 156 7.26 14.03 13.07
C ARG A 156 8.24 13.84 14.22
N GLU A 157 9.33 14.59 14.21
CA GLU A 157 10.26 14.73 15.31
C GLU A 157 10.32 16.21 15.70
N ASN A 158 10.14 16.52 16.97
CA ASN A 158 10.09 17.91 17.48
C ASN A 158 9.11 18.82 16.71
N GLY A 159 7.94 18.28 16.36
CA GLY A 159 6.89 19.00 15.65
C GLY A 159 7.11 19.20 14.14
N LYS A 160 8.24 18.77 13.58
CA LYS A 160 8.57 18.88 12.15
C LYS A 160 8.51 17.52 11.48
N PHE A 161 8.05 17.48 10.23
CA PHE A 161 8.14 16.27 9.42
C PHE A 161 9.59 15.88 9.17
N VAL A 162 9.86 14.60 9.28
CA VAL A 162 11.14 13.98 8.91
C VAL A 162 10.92 12.98 7.78
N ASP A 163 11.99 12.61 7.08
CA ASP A 163 11.92 11.68 5.95
C ASP A 163 12.00 10.23 6.45
N LYS A 164 11.05 9.92 7.30
CA LYS A 164 10.80 8.60 7.88
C LYS A 164 9.31 8.32 7.88
N TRP A 165 8.92 7.10 7.53
CA TRP A 165 7.52 6.68 7.48
C TRP A 165 7.33 5.42 8.31
N MET A 166 6.39 5.46 9.25
CA MET A 166 6.02 4.29 10.05
C MET A 166 4.98 3.46 9.29
N GLY A 167 5.31 2.21 9.08
CA GLY A 167 4.42 1.22 8.53
C GLY A 167 3.88 0.27 9.59
N LEU A 168 2.62 -0.12 9.44
CA LEU A 168 1.93 -1.08 10.31
C LEU A 168 1.48 -2.28 9.47
N PHE A 169 1.67 -3.47 10.01
CA PHE A 169 1.16 -4.72 9.45
C PHE A 169 0.83 -5.71 10.55
N HIS A 170 0.07 -6.75 10.24
CA HIS A 170 -0.16 -7.87 11.15
C HIS A 170 0.19 -9.20 10.46
N GLU A 171 0.42 -10.21 11.28
CA GLU A 171 0.61 -11.59 10.84
C GLU A 171 -0.63 -12.44 11.13
N ARG A 172 -0.60 -13.71 10.74
CA ARG A 172 -1.74 -14.62 10.86
C ARG A 172 -2.25 -14.81 12.30
N ASP A 173 -1.40 -14.64 13.29
CA ASP A 173 -1.73 -14.70 14.71
C ASP A 173 -2.33 -13.38 15.24
N PHE A 174 -2.53 -12.40 14.36
CA PHE A 174 -3.04 -11.06 14.66
C PHE A 174 -2.15 -10.26 15.63
N VAL A 175 -0.87 -10.60 15.71
CA VAL A 175 0.13 -9.70 16.29
C VAL A 175 0.44 -8.62 15.28
N ASN A 176 0.26 -7.37 15.71
CA ASN A 176 0.59 -6.20 14.92
C ASN A 176 2.05 -5.80 15.13
N TYR A 177 2.68 -5.37 14.06
CA TYR A 177 4.05 -4.90 14.03
C TYR A 177 4.13 -3.50 13.45
N LYS A 178 5.09 -2.72 13.93
CA LYS A 178 5.52 -1.46 13.33
C LYS A 178 6.93 -1.63 12.77
N THR A 179 7.19 -0.98 11.66
CA THR A 179 8.51 -0.78 11.07
C THR A 179 8.63 0.62 10.51
N VAL A 180 9.83 1.13 10.33
CA VAL A 180 10.04 2.49 9.82
C VAL A 180 10.88 2.45 8.56
N LEU A 181 10.32 2.99 7.48
CA LEU A 181 11.03 3.27 6.23
C LEU A 181 11.85 4.55 6.37
N SER A 182 13.06 4.50 5.87
CA SER A 182 13.91 5.65 5.58
C SER A 182 14.74 5.38 4.32
N PHE A 183 15.49 6.36 3.88
CA PHE A 183 16.40 6.21 2.74
C PHE A 183 17.84 6.51 3.18
N SER A 184 18.79 5.71 2.71
CA SER A 184 20.20 5.99 2.84
C SER A 184 20.63 7.18 1.95
N LYS A 185 21.83 7.69 2.14
CA LYS A 185 22.37 8.81 1.32
C LYS A 185 22.46 8.49 -0.18
N ASP A 186 22.62 7.22 -0.53
CA ASP A 186 22.64 6.72 -1.90
C ASP A 186 21.24 6.31 -2.42
N GLY A 187 20.18 6.66 -1.66
CA GLY A 187 18.78 6.51 -2.08
C GLY A 187 18.20 5.11 -1.93
N LYS A 188 18.86 4.20 -1.22
CA LYS A 188 18.33 2.84 -0.96
C LYS A 188 17.30 2.85 0.16
N MET A 189 16.26 2.07 0.00
CA MET A 189 15.27 1.83 1.05
C MET A 189 15.91 1.11 2.25
N MET A 190 15.58 1.58 3.44
CA MET A 190 16.00 0.97 4.70
C MET A 190 14.78 0.86 5.60
N TRP A 191 14.51 -0.35 6.07
CA TRP A 191 13.45 -0.63 7.02
C TRP A 191 14.04 -1.03 8.37
N THR A 192 13.52 -0.46 9.45
CA THR A 192 13.89 -0.93 10.80
C THR A 192 13.34 -2.34 11.03
N LYS A 193 14.03 -3.11 11.89
CA LYS A 193 13.51 -4.41 12.35
C LYS A 193 12.09 -4.22 12.89
N PRO A 194 11.12 -5.02 12.44
CA PRO A 194 9.75 -4.92 12.93
C PRO A 194 9.66 -5.20 14.43
N GLU A 195 8.89 -4.40 15.12
CA GLU A 195 8.64 -4.53 16.55
C GLU A 195 7.16 -4.74 16.82
N PRO A 196 6.76 -5.62 17.76
CA PRO A 196 5.37 -5.77 18.15
C PRO A 196 4.75 -4.43 18.57
N TYR A 197 3.53 -4.17 18.10
CA TYR A 197 2.80 -2.94 18.34
C TYR A 197 1.37 -3.24 18.79
N PHE A 198 0.89 -2.54 19.82
CA PHE A 198 -0.40 -2.79 20.45
C PHE A 198 -0.61 -4.21 21.02
N SER A 199 0.42 -5.01 21.18
CA SER A 199 0.30 -6.36 21.73
C SER A 199 -0.31 -6.39 23.14
N ALA A 200 -0.09 -5.34 23.95
CA ALA A 200 -0.66 -5.21 25.28
C ALA A 200 -2.19 -5.03 25.30
N TYR A 201 -2.79 -4.65 24.20
CA TYR A 201 -4.24 -4.44 24.09
C TYR A 201 -4.98 -5.65 23.51
N ARG A 202 -4.25 -6.71 23.18
CA ARG A 202 -4.84 -7.95 22.67
C ARG A 202 -5.51 -8.69 23.83
N ASP A 203 -6.83 -8.82 23.78
CA ASP A 203 -7.60 -9.65 24.69
C ASP A 203 -7.56 -11.12 24.23
N ILE A 204 -6.59 -11.86 24.72
CA ILE A 204 -6.37 -13.27 24.35
C ILE A 204 -7.52 -14.16 24.83
N GLU A 205 -8.11 -13.87 26.00
CA GLU A 205 -9.21 -14.63 26.56
C GLU A 205 -10.49 -14.49 25.72
N LYS A 206 -10.77 -13.29 25.25
CA LYS A 206 -11.90 -13.00 24.36
C LYS A 206 -11.60 -13.30 22.91
N LYS A 207 -10.40 -13.81 22.58
CA LYS A 207 -9.94 -14.04 21.21
C LYS A 207 -10.07 -12.79 20.32
N SER A 208 -9.81 -11.62 20.90
CA SER A 208 -9.82 -10.38 20.12
C SER A 208 -8.72 -10.40 19.07
N GLN A 209 -9.06 -9.93 17.88
CA GLN A 209 -8.17 -9.89 16.74
C GLN A 209 -8.09 -8.43 16.27
N MET A 210 -6.88 -7.88 16.16
CA MET A 210 -6.64 -6.58 15.56
C MET A 210 -5.97 -6.79 14.21
N CYS A 211 -6.69 -6.50 13.15
CA CYS A 211 -6.19 -6.58 11.78
C CYS A 211 -6.35 -5.22 11.08
N GLU A 212 -5.55 -5.00 10.04
CA GLU A 212 -5.61 -3.81 9.19
C GLU A 212 -5.58 -2.50 9.99
N VAL A 213 -4.67 -2.46 10.98
CA VAL A 213 -4.52 -1.31 11.87
C VAL A 213 -3.95 -0.13 11.09
N GLU A 214 -4.63 1.01 11.14
CA GLU A 214 -4.23 2.23 10.47
C GLU A 214 -3.77 3.29 11.47
N CYS A 215 -2.83 4.13 11.05
CA CYS A 215 -2.35 5.29 11.79
C CYS A 215 -2.87 6.56 11.13
N VAL A 216 -3.71 7.29 11.86
CA VAL A 216 -4.18 8.61 11.43
C VAL A 216 -3.55 9.71 12.28
N ARG A 217 -3.37 10.88 11.68
CA ARG A 217 -2.90 12.07 12.43
C ARG A 217 -4.09 12.76 13.06
N SER A 218 -3.95 13.10 14.31
CA SER A 218 -4.85 14.02 15.05
C SER A 218 -4.39 15.45 14.88
#